data_699288d5a37e5424a10db15251b4cb4c
#
_entry.id   699288d5a37e5424a10db15251b4cb4c
#
_cell.length_a   1.000
_cell.length_b   1.000
_cell.length_c   1.000
_cell.angle_alpha   90.00
_cell.angle_beta   90.00
_cell.angle_gamma   90.00
#
_symmetry.space_group_name_H-M   'P 1'
#
loop_
_entity.id
_entity.type
_entity.pdbx_description
1 polymer ?
#
loop_
_entity_poly.entity_id
_entity_poly.type
_entity_poly.pdbx_seq_one_letter_code
_entity_poly.pdbx_strand_id
1 'polypeptide(L)'
;AAAEAEAHAVDRLVGSRAVQPVVTVDTARLDAALEKVVGDQGRKMTMPAITWKGTTPKAVHPKPSLALDPERSAQVVREGWLAGQPVTVPLVETPPATSAEEVDRLVAELAKPAVAAPVTLTTGKGSVQIPPKAIARSLRFTADKAGKLTPQVDVKRLRAALGGELAAIEVPPKDARMTISGGKPKVVEGKPGQQLDSEALGRDLLAVLPRADDRKVTGELKPAEPELTAAKLAGLGIKERVSTFTTRFTGGLSSPRSQNIVTIAKDVDGTVVLPGETFSLNGHTGERGYAQGYRDAPVILDGKLVPGVGGGTSQFTTTLFNATYYAGLEDVEHKPHSYWFSRYPAVIESTIFWPDLDFKFRNNTEHGVLIDTSYTSNSITVSIWSTKIWDSVKTEYTPRRNITQPRTVYLEPGPTCIPASGSQGFTQDAFRVFKKDGKVVKREKFSWRYSAEPRFICGPEPS
;
A
#
# COMPACT_ATOMS: atom_id res chain seq x y z
N ALA A 1 -19.71 41.43 15.12
CA ALA A 1 -20.43 42.27 14.19
C ALA A 1 -19.94 43.68 14.41
N ALA A 2 -19.05 44.16 13.62
CA ALA A 2 -18.58 45.51 13.68
C ALA A 2 -18.99 46.21 12.37
N ALA A 3 -20.15 46.86 12.39
CA ALA A 3 -20.45 47.90 11.44
C ALA A 3 -20.07 49.22 12.11
N GLU A 4 -19.02 49.87 11.67
CA GLU A 4 -18.70 51.22 12.09
C GLU A 4 -19.55 52.17 11.22
N ALA A 5 -20.57 52.76 11.82
CA ALA A 5 -21.31 53.83 11.22
C ALA A 5 -20.68 55.16 11.68
N GLU A 6 -19.93 55.82 10.82
CA GLU A 6 -19.52 57.21 11.05
C GLU A 6 -20.67 58.14 10.66
N ALA A 7 -21.41 58.63 11.67
CA ALA A 7 -22.40 59.69 11.49
C ALA A 7 -21.72 61.01 11.74
N HIS A 8 -21.46 61.85 10.72
CA HIS A 8 -21.10 63.26 10.85
C HIS A 8 -22.36 64.09 10.92
N ALA A 9 -22.76 64.43 12.16
CA ALA A 9 -23.75 65.44 12.39
C ALA A 9 -23.10 66.85 12.34
N VAL A 10 -23.38 67.61 11.31
CA VAL A 10 -23.02 68.99 11.26
C VAL A 10 -24.25 69.81 11.67
N ASP A 11 -24.26 70.20 12.91
CA ASP A 11 -25.27 71.10 13.46
C ASP A 11 -25.04 72.54 12.92
N ARG A 12 -25.91 73.02 12.04
CA ARG A 12 -25.95 74.41 11.61
C ARG A 12 -27.22 75.05 12.12
N LEU A 13 -27.06 76.20 12.73
CA LEU A 13 -28.00 77.08 13.44
C LEU A 13 -29.32 77.40 12.72
N VAL A 14 -29.62 76.85 11.54
CA VAL A 14 -30.90 77.08 10.87
C VAL A 14 -31.20 75.85 9.96
N GLY A 15 -32.02 74.94 10.44
CA GLY A 15 -32.59 73.80 9.64
C GLY A 15 -31.88 72.48 9.78
N SER A 16 -32.59 71.42 10.21
CA SER A 16 -32.13 70.00 10.19
C SER A 16 -32.01 69.57 8.78
N ARG A 17 -30.80 69.15 8.37
CA ARG A 17 -30.57 68.50 7.09
C ARG A 17 -30.52 66.96 7.34
N ALA A 18 -31.47 66.25 6.79
CA ALA A 18 -31.45 64.83 6.86
C ALA A 18 -30.26 64.32 6.02
N VAL A 19 -29.26 63.74 6.66
CA VAL A 19 -28.13 63.03 6.00
C VAL A 19 -28.44 61.58 6.06
N GLN A 20 -28.51 60.96 4.88
CA GLN A 20 -28.59 59.47 4.83
C GLN A 20 -27.23 58.90 5.11
N PRO A 21 -27.06 58.04 6.11
CA PRO A 21 -25.80 57.38 6.39
C PRO A 21 -25.44 56.39 5.26
N VAL A 22 -24.17 56.38 4.88
CA VAL A 22 -23.64 55.38 3.96
C VAL A 22 -23.19 54.15 4.80
N VAL A 23 -23.92 53.07 4.68
CA VAL A 23 -23.60 51.79 5.37
C VAL A 23 -22.82 50.90 4.43
N THR A 24 -21.61 50.54 4.83
CA THR A 24 -20.80 49.50 4.18
C THR A 24 -20.82 48.21 5.01
N VAL A 25 -20.99 47.08 4.38
CA VAL A 25 -21.04 45.77 5.02
C VAL A 25 -19.84 44.96 4.53
N ASP A 26 -19.03 44.48 5.46
CA ASP A 26 -18.01 43.47 5.17
C ASP A 26 -18.72 42.13 4.95
N THR A 27 -18.89 41.76 3.70
CA THR A 27 -19.65 40.56 3.30
C THR A 27 -19.03 39.26 3.83
N ALA A 28 -17.70 39.17 3.91
CA ALA A 28 -17.02 37.95 4.39
C ALA A 28 -17.23 37.76 5.91
N ARG A 29 -17.14 38.83 6.70
CA ARG A 29 -17.40 38.78 8.14
C ARG A 29 -18.87 38.55 8.46
N LEU A 30 -19.77 39.16 7.68
CA LEU A 30 -21.20 38.93 7.81
C LEU A 30 -21.55 37.48 7.52
N ASP A 31 -21.05 36.92 6.42
CA ASP A 31 -21.29 35.52 6.01
C ASP A 31 -20.84 34.56 7.11
N ALA A 32 -19.60 34.70 7.60
CA ALA A 32 -19.08 33.91 8.70
C ALA A 32 -19.87 34.03 10.02
N ALA A 33 -20.49 35.19 10.28
CA ALA A 33 -21.35 35.39 11.45
C ALA A 33 -22.72 34.74 11.26
N LEU A 34 -23.31 34.88 10.08
CA LEU A 34 -24.61 34.28 9.73
C LEU A 34 -24.54 32.77 9.66
N GLU A 35 -23.44 32.18 9.13
CA GLU A 35 -23.23 30.72 9.14
C GLU A 35 -23.29 30.14 10.55
N LYS A 36 -22.76 30.83 11.56
CA LYS A 36 -22.84 30.41 12.97
C LYS A 36 -24.26 30.46 13.53
N VAL A 37 -25.09 31.38 13.05
CA VAL A 37 -26.47 31.56 13.52
C VAL A 37 -27.46 30.66 12.79
N VAL A 38 -27.26 30.49 11.47
CA VAL A 38 -28.10 29.66 10.62
C VAL A 38 -27.85 28.17 10.87
N GLY A 39 -26.59 27.81 11.24
CA GLY A 39 -26.20 26.46 11.63
C GLY A 39 -26.68 25.40 10.65
N ASP A 40 -27.44 24.40 11.15
CA ASP A 40 -27.95 23.28 10.39
C ASP A 40 -29.17 23.56 9.50
N GLN A 41 -29.61 24.78 9.39
CA GLN A 41 -30.74 25.19 8.52
C GLN A 41 -30.36 25.08 7.02
N GLY A 42 -29.06 25.16 6.71
CA GLY A 42 -28.56 24.91 5.37
C GLY A 42 -28.55 23.42 5.01
N ARG A 43 -28.59 23.13 3.73
CA ARG A 43 -28.47 21.78 3.18
C ARG A 43 -27.35 21.73 2.15
N LYS A 44 -26.39 20.79 2.35
CA LYS A 44 -25.35 20.53 1.35
C LYS A 44 -25.98 19.90 0.08
N MET A 45 -25.41 20.23 -1.07
CA MET A 45 -25.79 19.63 -2.35
C MET A 45 -25.59 18.11 -2.28
N THR A 46 -26.61 17.36 -2.66
CA THR A 46 -26.43 15.93 -2.96
C THR A 46 -25.93 15.82 -4.40
N MET A 47 -24.70 15.34 -4.57
CA MET A 47 -24.12 15.19 -5.90
C MET A 47 -24.80 14.06 -6.68
N PRO A 48 -25.07 14.27 -7.99
CA PRO A 48 -25.54 13.20 -8.86
C PRO A 48 -24.48 12.11 -8.96
N ALA A 49 -24.92 10.85 -9.02
CA ALA A 49 -24.02 9.72 -9.24
C ALA A 49 -24.77 8.55 -9.91
N ILE A 50 -24.00 7.68 -10.58
CA ILE A 50 -24.45 6.36 -10.99
C ILE A 50 -23.49 5.35 -10.38
N THR A 51 -24.01 4.47 -9.55
CA THR A 51 -23.28 3.43 -8.84
C THR A 51 -23.64 2.05 -9.38
N TRP A 52 -22.85 1.03 -9.04
CA TRP A 52 -23.05 -0.33 -9.54
C TRP A 52 -23.29 -1.32 -8.41
N LYS A 53 -24.33 -2.17 -8.58
CA LYS A 53 -24.49 -3.40 -7.80
C LYS A 53 -24.31 -4.59 -8.76
N GLY A 54 -23.13 -5.19 -8.75
CA GLY A 54 -22.73 -6.15 -9.81
C GLY A 54 -22.71 -5.47 -11.18
N THR A 55 -23.60 -5.85 -12.08
CA THR A 55 -23.80 -5.23 -13.40
C THR A 55 -25.05 -4.34 -13.46
N THR A 56 -25.74 -4.12 -12.35
CA THR A 56 -26.94 -3.29 -12.32
C THR A 56 -26.58 -1.86 -11.92
N PRO A 57 -26.83 -0.86 -12.80
CA PRO A 57 -26.60 0.54 -12.45
C PRO A 57 -27.71 1.05 -11.53
N LYS A 58 -27.33 1.90 -10.58
CA LYS A 58 -28.23 2.58 -9.66
C LYS A 58 -28.04 4.08 -9.76
N ALA A 59 -29.12 4.80 -10.07
CA ALA A 59 -29.15 6.25 -10.03
C ALA A 59 -29.06 6.77 -8.59
N VAL A 60 -28.28 7.83 -8.39
CA VAL A 60 -28.32 8.68 -7.20
C VAL A 60 -28.75 10.06 -7.69
N HIS A 61 -30.04 10.40 -7.42
CA HIS A 61 -30.60 11.66 -7.85
C HIS A 61 -30.03 12.83 -7.04
N PRO A 62 -29.66 13.91 -7.70
CA PRO A 62 -29.14 15.10 -7.02
C PRO A 62 -30.22 15.81 -6.20
N LYS A 63 -29.76 16.55 -5.18
CA LYS A 63 -30.62 17.50 -4.46
C LYS A 63 -29.90 18.82 -4.40
N PRO A 64 -30.59 19.96 -4.61
CA PRO A 64 -29.97 21.26 -4.56
C PRO A 64 -29.41 21.55 -3.16
N SER A 65 -28.37 22.39 -3.11
CA SER A 65 -27.93 22.99 -1.85
C SER A 65 -28.89 24.10 -1.43
N LEU A 66 -28.99 24.32 -0.14
CA LEU A 66 -29.66 25.48 0.45
C LEU A 66 -28.64 26.19 1.33
N ALA A 67 -28.23 27.38 0.96
CA ALA A 67 -27.17 28.12 1.62
C ALA A 67 -27.45 29.62 1.61
N LEU A 68 -26.74 30.35 2.46
CA LEU A 68 -26.73 31.82 2.42
C LEU A 68 -26.17 32.28 1.08
N ASP A 69 -26.79 33.34 0.54
CA ASP A 69 -26.23 34.12 -0.54
C ASP A 69 -25.54 35.34 0.09
N PRO A 70 -24.20 35.45 0.02
CA PRO A 70 -23.47 36.55 0.67
C PRO A 70 -23.90 37.94 0.21
N GLU A 71 -24.18 38.13 -1.07
CA GLU A 71 -24.57 39.42 -1.62
C GLU A 71 -25.99 39.79 -1.20
N ARG A 72 -26.95 38.88 -1.32
CA ARG A 72 -28.33 39.10 -0.85
C ARG A 72 -28.40 39.29 0.65
N SER A 73 -27.64 38.51 1.42
CA SER A 73 -27.53 38.67 2.87
C SER A 73 -27.03 40.08 3.25
N ALA A 74 -25.96 40.52 2.59
CA ALA A 74 -25.40 41.83 2.80
C ALA A 74 -26.36 42.95 2.41
N GLN A 75 -27.14 42.81 1.33
CA GLN A 75 -28.16 43.73 0.91
C GLN A 75 -29.27 43.87 1.95
N VAL A 76 -29.88 42.77 2.36
CA VAL A 76 -30.98 42.73 3.33
C VAL A 76 -30.54 43.30 4.70
N VAL A 77 -29.32 42.93 5.14
CA VAL A 77 -28.75 43.47 6.38
C VAL A 77 -28.55 45.01 6.28
N ARG A 78 -27.98 45.49 5.17
CA ARG A 78 -27.77 46.93 4.93
C ARG A 78 -29.06 47.71 4.93
N GLU A 79 -30.10 47.20 4.28
CA GLU A 79 -31.43 47.83 4.20
C GLU A 79 -32.17 47.84 5.56
N GLY A 80 -32.07 46.74 6.32
CA GLY A 80 -32.74 46.59 7.61
C GLY A 80 -32.00 47.12 8.83
N TRP A 81 -30.68 47.34 8.73
CA TRP A 81 -29.82 47.70 9.86
C TRP A 81 -30.24 48.98 10.61
N LEU A 82 -30.60 50.01 9.85
CA LEU A 82 -30.99 51.32 10.42
C LEU A 82 -32.45 51.35 10.87
N ALA A 83 -33.25 50.37 10.47
CA ALA A 83 -34.68 50.33 10.80
C ALA A 83 -34.95 49.74 12.20
N GLY A 84 -33.95 49.16 12.87
CA GLY A 84 -34.10 48.51 14.18
C GLY A 84 -35.05 47.33 14.21
N GLN A 85 -35.37 46.76 13.05
CA GLN A 85 -36.30 45.64 12.88
C GLN A 85 -35.53 44.32 12.71
N PRO A 86 -36.09 43.15 13.10
CA PRO A 86 -35.54 41.88 12.78
C PRO A 86 -35.33 41.70 11.28
N VAL A 87 -34.13 41.26 10.88
CA VAL A 87 -33.76 41.07 9.47
C VAL A 87 -33.95 39.59 9.14
N THR A 88 -34.76 39.29 8.15
CA THR A 88 -34.89 37.92 7.62
C THR A 88 -33.92 37.71 6.46
N VAL A 89 -32.89 36.89 6.68
CA VAL A 89 -31.88 36.56 5.66
C VAL A 89 -32.36 35.37 4.86
N PRO A 90 -32.51 35.49 3.51
CA PRO A 90 -33.00 34.41 2.68
C PRO A 90 -31.90 33.34 2.45
N LEU A 91 -32.28 32.07 2.53
CA LEU A 91 -31.49 30.98 2.01
C LEU A 91 -31.80 30.82 0.50
N VAL A 92 -30.74 30.61 -0.30
CA VAL A 92 -30.83 30.42 -1.74
C VAL A 92 -30.61 28.97 -2.09
N GLU A 93 -31.47 28.48 -2.93
CA GLU A 93 -31.36 27.10 -3.45
C GLU A 93 -30.51 27.10 -4.73
N THR A 94 -29.41 26.31 -4.72
CA THR A 94 -28.54 26.16 -5.90
C THR A 94 -28.65 24.73 -6.40
N PRO A 95 -29.24 24.51 -7.58
CA PRO A 95 -29.34 23.18 -8.17
C PRO A 95 -27.97 22.71 -8.69
N PRO A 96 -27.71 21.40 -8.67
CA PRO A 96 -26.56 20.83 -9.36
C PRO A 96 -26.68 20.94 -10.88
N ALA A 97 -25.57 20.94 -11.59
CA ALA A 97 -25.50 21.11 -13.04
C ALA A 97 -26.13 19.93 -13.82
N THR A 98 -26.21 18.74 -13.20
CA THR A 98 -26.90 17.58 -13.77
C THR A 98 -28.20 17.36 -13.01
N SER A 99 -29.35 17.33 -13.70
CA SER A 99 -30.65 17.10 -13.11
C SER A 99 -30.92 15.61 -12.83
N ALA A 100 -32.01 15.30 -12.11
CA ALA A 100 -32.44 13.92 -11.87
C ALA A 100 -32.79 13.21 -13.18
N GLU A 101 -33.50 13.90 -14.09
CA GLU A 101 -33.86 13.40 -15.41
C GLU A 101 -32.64 13.09 -16.26
N GLU A 102 -31.60 13.91 -16.17
CA GLU A 102 -30.33 13.66 -16.87
C GLU A 102 -29.60 12.45 -16.30
N VAL A 103 -29.63 12.21 -14.99
CA VAL A 103 -29.09 10.99 -14.37
C VAL A 103 -29.85 9.77 -14.88
N ASP A 104 -31.21 9.83 -14.93
CA ASP A 104 -32.01 8.73 -15.42
C ASP A 104 -31.80 8.46 -16.93
N ARG A 105 -31.59 9.53 -17.71
CA ARG A 105 -31.21 9.43 -19.12
C ARG A 105 -29.85 8.73 -19.28
N LEU A 106 -28.84 9.11 -18.53
CA LEU A 106 -27.53 8.44 -18.55
C LEU A 106 -27.60 6.98 -18.13
N VAL A 107 -28.49 6.64 -17.20
CA VAL A 107 -28.74 5.22 -16.83
C VAL A 107 -29.37 4.48 -17.98
N ALA A 108 -30.36 5.07 -18.63
CA ALA A 108 -31.14 4.41 -19.72
C ALA A 108 -30.30 4.28 -21.01
N GLU A 109 -29.64 5.36 -21.42
CA GLU A 109 -28.99 5.43 -22.73
C GLU A 109 -27.51 4.98 -22.72
N LEU A 110 -26.84 4.97 -21.56
CA LEU A 110 -25.45 4.57 -21.47
C LEU A 110 -25.24 3.41 -20.48
N ALA A 111 -25.60 3.56 -19.20
CA ALA A 111 -25.17 2.61 -18.19
C ALA A 111 -25.79 1.21 -18.36
N LYS A 112 -27.09 1.11 -18.66
CA LYS A 112 -27.76 -0.16 -18.94
C LYS A 112 -27.29 -0.82 -20.24
N PRO A 113 -27.25 -0.11 -21.39
CA PRO A 113 -26.69 -0.67 -22.62
C PRO A 113 -25.23 -1.09 -22.50
N ALA A 114 -24.44 -0.34 -21.76
CA ALA A 114 -23.01 -0.65 -21.57
C ALA A 114 -22.75 -2.08 -21.12
N VAL A 115 -23.59 -2.61 -20.25
CA VAL A 115 -23.44 -3.94 -19.63
C VAL A 115 -24.39 -5.01 -20.20
N ALA A 116 -25.09 -4.68 -21.27
CA ALA A 116 -26.05 -5.63 -21.90
C ALA A 116 -25.33 -6.77 -22.62
N ALA A 117 -24.17 -6.51 -23.18
CA ALA A 117 -23.37 -7.51 -23.90
C ALA A 117 -21.87 -7.20 -23.77
N PRO A 118 -20.97 -8.18 -24.01
CA PRO A 118 -19.53 -7.94 -24.05
C PRO A 118 -19.13 -7.01 -25.18
N VAL A 119 -17.94 -6.40 -25.08
CA VAL A 119 -17.28 -5.66 -26.15
C VAL A 119 -16.07 -6.44 -26.60
N THR A 120 -15.90 -6.63 -27.91
CA THR A 120 -14.71 -7.24 -28.49
C THR A 120 -13.61 -6.18 -28.67
N LEU A 121 -12.50 -6.35 -27.98
CA LEU A 121 -11.30 -5.53 -28.14
C LEU A 121 -10.32 -6.29 -29.02
N THR A 122 -9.95 -5.72 -30.16
CA THR A 122 -9.03 -6.33 -31.14
C THR A 122 -7.76 -5.49 -31.27
N THR A 123 -6.63 -6.13 -31.39
CA THR A 123 -5.34 -5.48 -31.74
C THR A 123 -4.67 -6.23 -32.88
N GLY A 124 -3.55 -5.74 -33.37
CA GLY A 124 -2.74 -6.47 -34.37
C GLY A 124 -2.22 -7.83 -33.91
N LYS A 125 -2.36 -8.19 -32.61
CA LYS A 125 -1.90 -9.47 -32.05
C LYS A 125 -3.01 -10.48 -31.75
N GLY A 126 -4.26 -10.01 -31.66
CA GLY A 126 -5.37 -10.87 -31.31
C GLY A 126 -6.58 -10.09 -30.81
N SER A 127 -7.52 -10.78 -30.16
CA SER A 127 -8.71 -10.18 -29.58
C SER A 127 -8.99 -10.73 -28.20
N VAL A 128 -9.67 -9.92 -27.39
CA VAL A 128 -10.17 -10.29 -26.07
C VAL A 128 -11.58 -9.79 -25.89
N GLN A 129 -12.41 -10.52 -25.14
CA GLN A 129 -13.76 -10.09 -24.80
C GLN A 129 -13.73 -9.30 -23.48
N ILE A 130 -14.30 -8.10 -23.49
CA ILE A 130 -14.52 -7.31 -22.28
C ILE A 130 -15.92 -7.66 -21.75
N PRO A 131 -16.03 -8.48 -20.71
CA PRO A 131 -17.34 -8.91 -20.22
C PRO A 131 -18.08 -7.78 -19.49
N PRO A 132 -19.42 -7.83 -19.40
CA PRO A 132 -20.23 -6.85 -18.70
C PRO A 132 -19.75 -6.51 -17.29
N LYS A 133 -19.25 -7.50 -16.56
CA LYS A 133 -18.71 -7.30 -15.20
C LYS A 133 -17.45 -6.43 -15.18
N ALA A 134 -16.56 -6.55 -16.18
CA ALA A 134 -15.39 -5.70 -16.32
C ALA A 134 -15.79 -4.28 -16.72
N ILE A 135 -16.80 -4.14 -17.61
CA ILE A 135 -17.34 -2.83 -18.00
C ILE A 135 -17.92 -2.12 -16.76
N ALA A 136 -18.79 -2.78 -15.98
CA ALA A 136 -19.39 -2.20 -14.78
C ALA A 136 -18.33 -1.77 -13.74
N ARG A 137 -17.21 -2.52 -13.64
CA ARG A 137 -16.11 -2.18 -12.75
C ARG A 137 -15.29 -0.97 -13.20
N SER A 138 -15.27 -0.70 -14.50
CA SER A 138 -14.45 0.34 -15.12
C SER A 138 -15.20 1.59 -15.52
N LEU A 139 -16.50 1.49 -15.88
CA LEU A 139 -17.32 2.63 -16.24
C LEU A 139 -17.65 3.45 -14.99
N ARG A 140 -17.18 4.69 -14.96
CA ARG A 140 -17.34 5.64 -13.88
C ARG A 140 -18.17 6.83 -14.33
N PHE A 141 -18.91 7.40 -13.38
CA PHE A 141 -19.64 8.64 -13.52
C PHE A 141 -19.14 9.56 -12.41
N THR A 142 -18.41 10.60 -12.78
CA THR A 142 -17.81 11.54 -11.82
C THR A 142 -18.49 12.88 -11.91
N ALA A 143 -18.92 13.41 -10.76
CA ALA A 143 -19.48 14.74 -10.67
C ALA A 143 -18.36 15.75 -10.30
N ASP A 144 -18.31 16.91 -10.98
CA ASP A 144 -17.49 18.02 -10.60
C ASP A 144 -18.10 18.80 -9.42
N LYS A 145 -17.44 19.89 -8.98
CA LYS A 145 -17.94 20.73 -7.88
C LYS A 145 -19.31 21.34 -8.11
N ALA A 146 -19.67 21.58 -9.37
CA ALA A 146 -20.99 22.11 -9.77
C ALA A 146 -22.06 21.03 -9.91
N GLY A 147 -21.69 19.75 -9.71
CA GLY A 147 -22.59 18.62 -9.88
C GLY A 147 -22.79 18.22 -11.35
N LYS A 148 -21.88 18.54 -12.25
CA LYS A 148 -21.90 18.06 -13.64
C LYS A 148 -21.35 16.64 -13.69
N LEU A 149 -22.21 15.68 -14.02
CA LEU A 149 -21.89 14.25 -14.10
C LEU A 149 -21.29 13.91 -15.47
N THR A 150 -20.09 13.34 -15.47
CA THR A 150 -19.39 12.97 -16.70
C THR A 150 -19.05 11.47 -16.69
N PRO A 151 -19.43 10.70 -17.74
CA PRO A 151 -19.03 9.31 -17.88
C PRO A 151 -17.58 9.20 -18.35
N GLN A 152 -16.84 8.23 -17.80
CA GLN A 152 -15.48 7.90 -18.20
C GLN A 152 -15.18 6.43 -17.96
N VAL A 153 -14.27 5.86 -18.74
CA VAL A 153 -13.76 4.52 -18.52
C VAL A 153 -12.43 4.61 -17.77
N ASP A 154 -12.41 4.06 -16.56
CA ASP A 154 -11.19 3.87 -15.76
C ASP A 154 -10.41 2.66 -16.32
N VAL A 155 -9.44 2.92 -17.18
CA VAL A 155 -8.67 1.87 -17.85
C VAL A 155 -7.80 1.07 -16.87
N LYS A 156 -7.36 1.65 -15.73
CA LYS A 156 -6.65 0.88 -14.68
C LYS A 156 -7.54 -0.21 -14.09
N ARG A 157 -8.79 0.14 -13.79
CA ARG A 157 -9.79 -0.83 -13.29
C ARG A 157 -10.20 -1.85 -14.33
N LEU A 158 -10.27 -1.43 -15.61
CA LEU A 158 -10.53 -2.34 -16.73
C LEU A 158 -9.40 -3.38 -16.84
N ARG A 159 -8.15 -2.94 -16.83
CA ARG A 159 -6.97 -3.82 -16.83
C ARG A 159 -6.97 -4.79 -15.67
N ALA A 160 -7.23 -4.30 -14.46
CA ALA A 160 -7.32 -5.15 -13.28
C ALA A 160 -8.47 -6.18 -13.37
N ALA A 161 -9.58 -5.83 -14.04
CA ALA A 161 -10.70 -6.75 -14.23
C ALA A 161 -10.45 -7.80 -15.30
N LEU A 162 -9.66 -7.50 -16.34
CA LEU A 162 -9.29 -8.42 -17.41
C LEU A 162 -8.10 -9.30 -17.04
N GLY A 163 -7.21 -8.81 -16.17
CA GLY A 163 -6.07 -9.58 -15.65
C GLY A 163 -5.23 -10.23 -16.76
N GLY A 164 -5.04 -11.55 -16.64
CA GLY A 164 -4.23 -12.33 -17.57
C GLY A 164 -4.75 -12.41 -19.02
N GLU A 165 -6.04 -12.10 -19.27
CA GLU A 165 -6.61 -12.13 -20.62
C GLU A 165 -5.94 -11.10 -21.55
N LEU A 166 -5.40 -10.00 -21.00
CA LEU A 166 -4.67 -9.01 -21.77
C LEU A 166 -3.38 -9.57 -22.40
N ALA A 167 -2.81 -10.64 -21.85
CA ALA A 167 -1.63 -11.29 -22.40
C ALA A 167 -1.84 -11.83 -23.83
N ALA A 168 -3.09 -12.02 -24.26
CA ALA A 168 -3.43 -12.41 -25.63
C ALA A 168 -3.23 -11.29 -26.65
N ILE A 169 -3.25 -10.02 -26.22
CA ILE A 169 -3.25 -8.85 -27.07
C ILE A 169 -2.13 -7.83 -26.74
N GLU A 170 -1.45 -8.01 -25.63
CA GLU A 170 -0.34 -7.16 -25.17
C GLU A 170 0.94 -7.98 -24.96
N VAL A 171 2.06 -7.28 -24.89
CA VAL A 171 3.32 -7.85 -24.37
C VAL A 171 3.74 -6.98 -23.20
N PRO A 172 3.71 -7.50 -21.95
CA PRO A 172 4.17 -6.72 -20.83
C PRO A 172 5.66 -6.41 -20.97
N PRO A 173 6.11 -5.21 -20.60
CA PRO A 173 7.53 -4.90 -20.53
C PRO A 173 8.19 -5.81 -19.49
N LYS A 174 9.45 -6.11 -19.71
CA LYS A 174 10.28 -6.85 -18.75
C LYS A 174 11.32 -5.91 -18.19
N ASP A 175 11.31 -5.73 -16.90
CA ASP A 175 12.29 -4.90 -16.21
C ASP A 175 13.73 -5.41 -16.42
N ALA A 176 14.65 -4.48 -16.46
CA ALA A 176 16.05 -4.78 -16.33
C ALA A 176 16.29 -5.37 -14.91
N ARG A 177 17.24 -6.26 -14.81
CA ARG A 177 17.60 -6.91 -13.55
C ARG A 177 19.09 -6.84 -13.31
N MET A 178 19.46 -6.97 -12.06
CA MET A 178 20.87 -7.06 -11.68
C MET A 178 21.17 -8.50 -11.24
N THR A 179 22.31 -9.00 -11.64
CA THR A 179 22.79 -10.34 -11.26
C THR A 179 24.24 -10.24 -10.82
N ILE A 180 24.70 -11.19 -10.04
CA ILE A 180 26.12 -11.29 -9.67
C ILE A 180 26.80 -12.29 -10.63
N SER A 181 27.81 -11.80 -11.34
CA SER A 181 28.61 -12.63 -12.28
C SER A 181 30.09 -12.35 -12.06
N GLY A 182 30.88 -13.41 -11.83
CA GLY A 182 32.31 -13.25 -11.52
C GLY A 182 32.59 -12.40 -10.27
N GLY A 183 31.69 -12.43 -9.27
CA GLY A 183 31.83 -11.64 -8.03
C GLY A 183 31.60 -10.16 -8.21
N LYS A 184 30.92 -9.71 -9.27
CA LYS A 184 30.58 -8.31 -9.54
C LYS A 184 29.12 -8.16 -9.98
N PRO A 185 28.45 -7.05 -9.64
CA PRO A 185 27.13 -6.74 -10.16
C PRO A 185 27.17 -6.54 -11.68
N LYS A 186 26.24 -7.17 -12.37
CA LYS A 186 26.04 -7.04 -13.82
C LYS A 186 24.59 -6.74 -14.11
N VAL A 187 24.34 -5.70 -14.89
CA VAL A 187 23.00 -5.36 -15.38
C VAL A 187 22.67 -6.28 -16.55
N VAL A 188 21.48 -6.87 -16.50
CA VAL A 188 20.84 -7.58 -17.60
C VAL A 188 19.72 -6.68 -18.10
N GLU A 189 19.75 -6.34 -19.38
CA GLU A 189 18.79 -5.43 -19.98
C GLU A 189 17.36 -5.97 -19.91
N GLY A 190 16.44 -5.04 -19.67
CA GLY A 190 15.02 -5.28 -19.80
C GLY A 190 14.59 -5.37 -21.27
N LYS A 191 13.32 -5.62 -21.48
CA LYS A 191 12.75 -5.61 -22.83
C LYS A 191 11.52 -4.72 -22.83
N PRO A 192 11.40 -3.76 -23.73
CA PRO A 192 10.19 -3.00 -23.90
C PRO A 192 9.02 -3.92 -24.26
N GLY A 193 7.86 -3.58 -23.76
CA GLY A 193 6.61 -4.25 -24.05
C GLY A 193 5.83 -3.52 -25.15
N GLN A 194 4.62 -3.98 -25.37
CA GLN A 194 3.60 -3.33 -26.20
C GLN A 194 2.29 -3.37 -25.43
N GLN A 195 1.76 -2.23 -25.07
CA GLN A 195 0.52 -2.10 -24.32
C GLN A 195 -0.46 -1.19 -25.04
N LEU A 196 -1.74 -1.41 -24.78
CA LEU A 196 -2.82 -0.58 -25.29
C LEU A 196 -2.65 0.87 -24.84
N ASP A 197 -2.85 1.81 -25.78
CA ASP A 197 -3.02 3.22 -25.46
C ASP A 197 -4.25 3.39 -24.56
N SER A 198 -4.00 3.73 -23.30
CA SER A 198 -5.06 3.80 -22.30
C SER A 198 -6.05 4.93 -22.54
N GLU A 199 -5.60 6.07 -23.08
CA GLU A 199 -6.47 7.21 -23.38
C GLU A 199 -7.35 6.92 -24.58
N ALA A 200 -6.78 6.42 -25.65
CA ALA A 200 -7.52 6.02 -26.85
C ALA A 200 -8.53 4.90 -26.50
N LEU A 201 -8.09 3.86 -25.80
CA LEU A 201 -8.97 2.76 -25.39
C LEU A 201 -10.16 3.25 -24.55
N GLY A 202 -9.92 4.13 -23.57
CA GLY A 202 -10.98 4.67 -22.69
C GLY A 202 -12.03 5.43 -23.48
N ARG A 203 -11.61 6.29 -24.39
CA ARG A 203 -12.47 7.08 -25.28
C ARG A 203 -13.27 6.19 -26.25
N ASP A 204 -12.57 5.29 -26.95
CA ASP A 204 -13.16 4.46 -28.01
C ASP A 204 -14.11 3.40 -27.41
N LEU A 205 -13.77 2.87 -26.23
CA LEU A 205 -14.67 1.99 -25.48
C LEU A 205 -15.95 2.73 -25.07
N LEU A 206 -15.81 3.94 -24.51
CA LEU A 206 -16.97 4.75 -24.13
C LEU A 206 -17.92 5.01 -25.28
N ALA A 207 -17.40 5.21 -26.50
CA ALA A 207 -18.19 5.46 -27.71
C ALA A 207 -18.99 4.25 -28.21
N VAL A 208 -18.57 3.02 -27.89
CA VAL A 208 -19.27 1.78 -28.32
C VAL A 208 -20.19 1.21 -27.24
N LEU A 209 -20.03 1.62 -25.97
CA LEU A 209 -20.82 1.10 -24.86
C LEU A 209 -22.32 1.27 -25.01
N PRO A 210 -22.87 2.38 -25.58
CA PRO A 210 -24.32 2.55 -25.80
C PRO A 210 -24.89 1.68 -26.93
N ARG A 211 -24.06 1.11 -27.79
CA ARG A 211 -24.52 0.41 -29.01
C ARG A 211 -25.11 -0.95 -28.66
N ALA A 212 -26.16 -1.33 -29.38
CA ALA A 212 -26.76 -2.64 -29.27
C ALA A 212 -26.00 -3.72 -30.05
N ASP A 213 -25.45 -3.33 -31.21
CA ASP A 213 -24.66 -4.14 -32.14
C ASP A 213 -23.29 -3.51 -32.43
N ASP A 214 -22.47 -4.21 -33.22
CA ASP A 214 -21.12 -3.80 -33.58
C ASP A 214 -20.28 -3.26 -32.39
N ARG A 215 -20.32 -4.00 -31.29
CA ARG A 215 -19.61 -3.68 -30.06
C ARG A 215 -18.14 -4.12 -30.15
N LYS A 216 -17.41 -3.43 -31.05
CA LYS A 216 -16.00 -3.70 -31.32
C LYS A 216 -15.17 -2.44 -31.15
N VAL A 217 -14.00 -2.60 -30.57
CA VAL A 217 -12.98 -1.57 -30.45
C VAL A 217 -11.67 -2.11 -31.00
N THR A 218 -11.02 -1.33 -31.86
CA THR A 218 -9.66 -1.63 -32.29
C THR A 218 -8.69 -0.85 -31.40
N GLY A 219 -7.93 -1.58 -30.60
CA GLY A 219 -6.94 -1.00 -29.72
C GLY A 219 -5.61 -0.79 -30.42
N GLU A 220 -5.02 0.38 -30.28
CA GLU A 220 -3.67 0.69 -30.73
C GLU A 220 -2.66 0.26 -29.66
N LEU A 221 -1.60 -0.45 -30.08
CA LEU A 221 -0.49 -0.84 -29.21
C LEU A 221 0.63 0.19 -29.32
N LYS A 222 1.06 0.70 -28.16
CA LYS A 222 2.22 1.58 -28.02
C LYS A 222 3.36 0.86 -27.32
N PRO A 223 4.62 1.20 -27.62
CA PRO A 223 5.76 0.73 -26.82
C PRO A 223 5.53 1.08 -25.34
N ALA A 224 5.79 0.11 -24.48
CA ALA A 224 5.74 0.29 -23.03
C ALA A 224 7.13 0.03 -22.47
N GLU A 225 7.74 1.05 -21.92
CA GLU A 225 9.06 0.93 -21.32
C GLU A 225 8.99 0.21 -19.97
N PRO A 226 10.02 -0.56 -19.62
CA PRO A 226 10.18 -1.11 -18.28
C PRO A 226 10.20 -0.01 -17.21
N GLU A 227 9.64 -0.27 -16.04
CA GLU A 227 9.75 0.66 -14.90
C GLU A 227 11.20 0.78 -14.44
N LEU A 228 11.91 -0.34 -14.42
CA LEU A 228 13.32 -0.42 -14.08
C LEU A 228 14.15 -0.67 -15.36
N THR A 229 14.71 0.40 -15.90
CA THR A 229 15.58 0.33 -17.07
C THR A 229 17.03 0.00 -16.69
N ALA A 230 17.82 -0.51 -17.65
CA ALA A 230 19.24 -0.77 -17.44
C ALA A 230 20.02 0.49 -17.02
N ALA A 231 19.67 1.64 -17.59
CA ALA A 231 20.28 2.93 -17.21
C ALA A 231 19.96 3.32 -15.76
N LYS A 232 18.72 3.15 -15.31
CA LYS A 232 18.33 3.37 -13.90
C LYS A 232 19.11 2.45 -12.98
N LEU A 233 19.19 1.14 -13.28
CA LEU A 233 19.95 0.18 -12.48
C LEU A 233 21.43 0.52 -12.40
N ALA A 234 22.06 0.88 -13.52
CA ALA A 234 23.47 1.29 -13.56
C ALA A 234 23.73 2.54 -12.72
N GLY A 235 22.76 3.48 -12.68
CA GLY A 235 22.82 4.70 -11.89
C GLY A 235 22.63 4.50 -10.38
N LEU A 236 22.16 3.33 -9.92
CA LEU A 236 21.89 3.08 -8.49
C LEU A 236 23.14 2.93 -7.62
N GLY A 237 24.34 2.87 -8.20
CA GLY A 237 25.57 2.79 -7.40
C GLY A 237 25.76 1.45 -6.66
N ILE A 238 25.22 0.35 -7.17
CA ILE A 238 25.45 -0.99 -6.63
C ILE A 238 26.79 -1.50 -7.15
N LYS A 239 27.84 -1.49 -6.29
CA LYS A 239 29.23 -1.71 -6.73
C LYS A 239 29.88 -2.92 -6.10
N GLU A 240 29.57 -3.19 -4.84
CA GLU A 240 30.30 -4.16 -4.02
C GLU A 240 29.38 -4.88 -3.04
N ARG A 241 29.83 -6.00 -2.51
CA ARG A 241 29.15 -6.72 -1.45
C ARG A 241 29.41 -6.04 -0.12
N VAL A 242 28.41 -5.40 0.47
CA VAL A 242 28.51 -4.66 1.74
C VAL A 242 28.36 -5.54 2.96
N SER A 243 27.61 -6.64 2.84
CA SER A 243 27.44 -7.65 3.89
C SER A 243 27.09 -9.01 3.32
N THR A 244 27.24 -10.03 4.14
CA THR A 244 26.79 -11.39 3.85
C THR A 244 26.49 -12.12 5.16
N PHE A 245 25.48 -12.96 5.17
CA PHE A 245 25.15 -13.82 6.31
C PHE A 245 24.73 -15.19 5.83
N THR A 246 25.10 -16.22 6.59
CA THR A 246 24.83 -17.62 6.25
C THR A 246 24.25 -18.33 7.46
N THR A 247 23.17 -19.08 7.25
CA THR A 247 22.68 -20.03 8.24
C THR A 247 22.71 -21.45 7.68
N ARG A 248 22.87 -22.43 8.57
CA ARG A 248 22.95 -23.85 8.20
C ARG A 248 21.66 -24.57 8.53
N PHE A 249 21.32 -25.52 7.71
CA PHE A 249 20.18 -26.44 7.93
C PHE A 249 20.62 -27.90 7.70
N THR A 250 19.84 -28.81 8.24
CA THR A 250 20.06 -30.27 8.14
C THR A 250 19.01 -30.90 7.22
N GLY A 251 19.21 -32.15 6.82
CA GLY A 251 18.27 -32.91 6.01
C GLY A 251 18.45 -32.80 4.49
N GLY A 252 19.44 -32.05 4.03
CA GLY A 252 19.71 -31.88 2.60
C GLY A 252 18.57 -31.16 1.86
N LEU A 253 18.68 -31.03 0.53
CA LEU A 253 17.69 -30.35 -0.31
C LEU A 253 16.39 -31.15 -0.54
N SER A 254 16.37 -32.43 -0.20
CA SER A 254 15.16 -33.28 -0.28
C SER A 254 14.21 -33.07 0.88
N SER A 255 14.68 -32.49 2.01
CA SER A 255 13.85 -32.18 3.16
C SER A 255 12.82 -31.10 2.82
N PRO A 256 11.52 -31.27 3.16
CA PRO A 256 10.49 -30.26 2.95
C PRO A 256 10.87 -28.89 3.55
N ARG A 257 11.47 -28.89 4.73
CA ARG A 257 11.94 -27.67 5.40
C ARG A 257 13.02 -26.95 4.59
N SER A 258 13.98 -27.68 4.04
CA SER A 258 15.03 -27.10 3.20
C SER A 258 14.48 -26.57 1.87
N GLN A 259 13.49 -27.28 1.29
CA GLN A 259 12.78 -26.82 0.10
C GLN A 259 12.10 -25.48 0.35
N ASN A 260 11.40 -25.31 1.48
CA ASN A 260 10.77 -24.04 1.83
C ASN A 260 11.79 -22.90 1.97
N ILE A 261 12.95 -23.16 2.59
CA ILE A 261 14.04 -22.18 2.73
C ILE A 261 14.58 -21.75 1.36
N VAL A 262 14.75 -22.71 0.45
CA VAL A 262 15.25 -22.43 -0.90
C VAL A 262 14.19 -21.76 -1.78
N THR A 263 12.92 -22.12 -1.62
CA THR A 263 11.82 -21.50 -2.36
C THR A 263 11.75 -20.01 -2.06
N ILE A 264 11.65 -19.63 -0.78
CA ILE A 264 11.60 -18.20 -0.40
C ILE A 264 12.88 -17.45 -0.77
N ALA A 265 14.04 -18.12 -0.75
CA ALA A 265 15.29 -17.52 -1.18
C ALA A 265 15.28 -17.17 -2.67
N LYS A 266 14.77 -18.08 -3.51
CA LYS A 266 14.64 -17.87 -4.96
C LYS A 266 13.65 -16.76 -5.30
N ASP A 267 12.58 -16.63 -4.53
CA ASP A 267 11.59 -15.57 -4.72
C ASP A 267 12.21 -14.18 -4.47
N VAL A 268 13.15 -14.09 -3.53
CA VAL A 268 13.78 -12.81 -3.13
C VAL A 268 15.05 -12.51 -3.93
N ASP A 269 15.65 -13.52 -4.55
CA ASP A 269 16.91 -13.39 -5.27
C ASP A 269 16.85 -12.36 -6.42
N GLY A 270 17.85 -11.49 -6.49
CA GLY A 270 17.92 -10.45 -7.53
C GLY A 270 17.03 -9.23 -7.26
N THR A 271 16.35 -9.18 -6.13
CA THR A 271 15.51 -8.02 -5.76
C THR A 271 16.38 -6.79 -5.53
N VAL A 272 16.01 -5.69 -6.19
CA VAL A 272 16.62 -4.37 -6.01
C VAL A 272 15.68 -3.49 -5.21
N VAL A 273 16.15 -2.96 -4.09
CA VAL A 273 15.43 -2.00 -3.24
C VAL A 273 15.98 -0.60 -3.49
N LEU A 274 15.13 0.29 -3.98
CA LEU A 274 15.52 1.65 -4.37
C LEU A 274 15.84 2.53 -3.14
N PRO A 275 16.60 3.63 -3.31
CA PRO A 275 16.80 4.61 -2.23
C PRO A 275 15.49 5.09 -1.61
N GLY A 276 15.39 5.03 -0.28
CA GLY A 276 14.20 5.41 0.47
C GLY A 276 13.07 4.38 0.49
N GLU A 277 13.15 3.32 -0.29
CA GLU A 277 12.14 2.26 -0.35
C GLU A 277 12.20 1.34 0.88
N THR A 278 11.03 0.85 1.30
CA THR A 278 10.89 -0.17 2.34
C THR A 278 10.54 -1.51 1.70
N PHE A 279 11.41 -2.49 1.87
CA PHE A 279 11.15 -3.87 1.49
C PHE A 279 10.33 -4.56 2.57
N SER A 280 9.29 -5.28 2.17
CA SER A 280 8.46 -6.16 3.00
C SER A 280 8.58 -7.58 2.47
N LEU A 281 8.99 -8.52 3.30
CA LEU A 281 9.14 -9.92 2.87
C LEU A 281 7.78 -10.57 2.60
N ASN A 282 6.77 -10.31 3.45
CA ASN A 282 5.40 -10.74 3.17
C ASN A 282 4.82 -10.05 1.93
N GLY A 283 5.06 -8.74 1.76
CA GLY A 283 4.61 -8.00 0.59
C GLY A 283 5.21 -8.51 -0.70
N HIS A 284 6.47 -8.96 -0.67
CA HIS A 284 7.18 -9.49 -1.83
C HIS A 284 6.77 -10.92 -2.19
N THR A 285 6.72 -11.82 -1.20
CA THR A 285 6.45 -13.26 -1.44
C THR A 285 4.96 -13.63 -1.44
N GLY A 286 4.11 -12.80 -0.83
CA GLY A 286 2.70 -13.12 -0.63
C GLY A 286 2.48 -14.33 0.29
N GLU A 287 1.31 -14.96 0.15
CA GLU A 287 0.95 -16.16 0.89
C GLU A 287 1.83 -17.35 0.47
N ARG A 288 2.33 -18.07 1.45
CA ARG A 288 3.21 -19.23 1.24
C ARG A 288 2.42 -20.52 1.33
N GLY A 289 1.76 -20.88 0.24
CA GLY A 289 0.92 -22.06 0.12
C GLY A 289 1.54 -23.18 -0.75
N TYR A 290 0.84 -24.30 -0.89
CA TYR A 290 1.25 -25.41 -1.76
C TYR A 290 1.35 -24.99 -3.22
N ALA A 291 0.46 -24.12 -3.68
CA ALA A 291 0.46 -23.62 -5.06
C ALA A 291 1.74 -22.83 -5.40
N GLN A 292 2.36 -22.21 -4.42
CA GLN A 292 3.63 -21.50 -4.53
C GLN A 292 4.85 -22.41 -4.33
N GLY A 293 4.63 -23.72 -4.16
CA GLY A 293 5.70 -24.71 -4.03
C GLY A 293 6.16 -25.00 -2.60
N TYR A 294 5.51 -24.42 -1.59
CA TYR A 294 5.84 -24.70 -0.19
C TYR A 294 5.29 -26.05 0.25
N ARG A 295 5.87 -26.61 1.31
CA ARG A 295 5.58 -27.93 1.85
C ARG A 295 5.35 -27.86 3.36
N ASP A 296 4.72 -28.90 3.91
CA ASP A 296 4.61 -29.06 5.36
C ASP A 296 5.96 -29.31 5.98
N ALA A 297 6.27 -28.53 6.99
CA ALA A 297 7.44 -28.70 7.84
C ALA A 297 7.13 -28.11 9.24
N PRO A 298 7.91 -28.41 10.27
CA PRO A 298 7.63 -27.91 11.61
C PRO A 298 7.55 -26.39 11.69
N VAL A 299 6.42 -25.88 12.20
CA VAL A 299 6.16 -24.47 12.57
C VAL A 299 5.86 -24.39 14.06
N ILE A 300 6.05 -23.22 14.66
CA ILE A 300 5.67 -22.97 16.05
C ILE A 300 4.25 -22.41 16.05
N LEU A 301 3.31 -23.14 16.65
CA LEU A 301 1.95 -22.69 16.91
C LEU A 301 1.64 -22.88 18.39
N ASP A 302 1.18 -21.85 19.07
CA ASP A 302 0.88 -21.85 20.51
C ASP A 302 2.01 -22.43 21.37
N GLY A 303 3.27 -22.13 20.98
CA GLY A 303 4.46 -22.57 21.69
C GLY A 303 4.83 -24.05 21.49
N LYS A 304 4.21 -24.76 20.55
CA LYS A 304 4.51 -26.15 20.19
C LYS A 304 4.95 -26.24 18.72
N LEU A 305 5.79 -27.21 18.43
CA LEU A 305 6.11 -27.56 17.03
C LEU A 305 4.98 -28.43 16.47
N VAL A 306 4.39 -27.97 15.38
CA VAL A 306 3.36 -28.71 14.62
C VAL A 306 3.70 -28.69 13.13
N PRO A 307 3.27 -29.69 12.34
CA PRO A 307 3.39 -29.63 10.89
C PRO A 307 2.59 -28.45 10.33
N GLY A 308 3.18 -27.68 9.44
CA GLY A 308 2.49 -26.56 8.79
C GLY A 308 3.21 -26.11 7.52
N VAL A 309 2.44 -25.58 6.55
CA VAL A 309 2.97 -25.12 5.27
C VAL A 309 3.95 -23.97 5.46
N GLY A 310 5.09 -24.03 4.79
CA GLY A 310 6.11 -22.99 4.86
C GLY A 310 7.03 -23.06 6.08
N GLY A 311 6.96 -24.15 6.88
CA GLY A 311 7.88 -24.35 8.00
C GLY A 311 9.34 -24.27 7.54
N GLY A 312 10.15 -23.48 8.27
CA GLY A 312 11.54 -23.18 7.94
C GLY A 312 11.80 -21.82 7.31
N THR A 313 10.80 -21.13 6.76
CA THR A 313 10.97 -19.79 6.13
C THR A 313 11.53 -18.74 7.09
N SER A 314 11.25 -18.84 8.38
CA SER A 314 11.88 -17.98 9.43
C SER A 314 13.41 -18.10 9.46
N GLN A 315 13.99 -19.21 8.99
CA GLN A 315 15.44 -19.32 8.87
C GLN A 315 15.98 -18.43 7.75
N PHE A 316 15.32 -18.42 6.59
CA PHE A 316 15.66 -17.47 5.54
C PHE A 316 15.47 -16.03 6.02
N THR A 317 14.36 -15.74 6.70
CA THR A 317 14.07 -14.42 7.27
C THR A 317 15.17 -13.96 8.22
N THR A 318 15.62 -14.83 9.13
CA THR A 318 16.77 -14.55 10.02
C THR A 318 18.05 -14.30 9.23
N THR A 319 18.28 -15.04 8.14
CA THR A 319 19.46 -14.87 7.29
C THR A 319 19.42 -13.52 6.59
N LEU A 320 18.28 -13.14 6.02
CA LEU A 320 18.07 -11.86 5.36
C LEU A 320 18.16 -10.69 6.37
N PHE A 321 17.50 -10.82 7.53
CA PHE A 321 17.60 -9.83 8.61
C PHE A 321 19.06 -9.55 8.98
N ASN A 322 19.85 -10.59 9.22
CA ASN A 322 21.26 -10.39 9.57
C ASN A 322 22.07 -9.79 8.42
N ALA A 323 21.81 -10.17 7.18
CA ALA A 323 22.48 -9.57 6.03
C ALA A 323 22.19 -8.07 5.95
N THR A 324 20.93 -7.65 6.09
CA THR A 324 20.52 -6.23 6.07
C THR A 324 21.02 -5.48 7.33
N TYR A 325 20.99 -6.16 8.49
CA TYR A 325 21.52 -5.65 9.74
C TYR A 325 23.02 -5.30 9.61
N TYR A 326 23.85 -6.20 9.11
CA TYR A 326 25.28 -5.95 8.93
C TYR A 326 25.60 -5.02 7.74
N ALA A 327 24.66 -4.86 6.79
CA ALA A 327 24.74 -3.81 5.77
C ALA A 327 24.51 -2.40 6.34
N GLY A 328 23.95 -2.28 7.53
CA GLY A 328 23.66 -0.99 8.15
C GLY A 328 22.34 -0.37 7.68
N LEU A 329 21.44 -1.16 7.06
CA LEU A 329 20.13 -0.72 6.62
C LEU A 329 19.17 -0.51 7.82
N GLU A 330 18.15 0.30 7.65
CA GLU A 330 17.18 0.60 8.70
C GLU A 330 16.25 -0.60 8.94
N ASP A 331 16.19 -1.06 10.18
CA ASP A 331 15.23 -2.07 10.62
C ASP A 331 13.87 -1.40 10.88
N VAL A 332 12.84 -1.81 10.14
CA VAL A 332 11.48 -1.25 10.24
C VAL A 332 10.58 -2.17 11.04
N GLU A 333 10.66 -3.48 10.79
CA GLU A 333 9.85 -4.47 11.47
C GLU A 333 10.57 -5.82 11.47
N HIS A 334 10.81 -6.36 12.65
CA HIS A 334 11.21 -7.74 12.84
C HIS A 334 10.70 -8.26 14.18
N LYS A 335 10.60 -9.56 14.33
CA LYS A 335 10.21 -10.18 15.61
C LYS A 335 11.02 -11.45 15.82
N PRO A 336 11.84 -11.52 16.90
CA PRO A 336 12.51 -12.75 17.30
C PRO A 336 11.51 -13.85 17.70
N HIS A 337 11.94 -15.10 17.66
CA HIS A 337 11.12 -16.21 18.13
C HIS A 337 10.84 -16.11 19.65
N SER A 338 9.74 -16.73 20.11
CA SER A 338 9.42 -16.82 21.54
C SER A 338 10.43 -17.64 22.34
N TYR A 339 11.03 -18.65 21.72
CA TYR A 339 12.11 -19.50 22.23
C TYR A 339 13.39 -19.27 21.47
N TRP A 340 14.53 -19.40 22.12
CA TRP A 340 15.81 -19.26 21.46
C TRP A 340 16.26 -20.56 20.80
N PHE A 341 16.55 -20.51 19.53
CA PHE A 341 17.17 -21.58 18.77
C PHE A 341 18.66 -21.33 18.62
N SER A 342 19.50 -22.28 19.09
CA SER A 342 20.97 -22.16 19.06
C SER A 342 21.57 -21.96 17.67
N ARG A 343 20.83 -22.31 16.60
CA ARG A 343 21.23 -22.06 15.21
C ARG A 343 21.15 -20.60 14.78
N TYR A 344 20.51 -19.73 15.60
CA TYR A 344 20.37 -18.30 15.32
C TYR A 344 21.14 -17.47 16.37
N PRO A 345 21.73 -16.33 15.96
CA PRO A 345 22.28 -15.40 16.92
C PRO A 345 21.17 -14.84 17.80
N ALA A 346 21.36 -14.84 19.11
CA ALA A 346 20.35 -14.35 20.04
C ALA A 346 20.02 -12.88 19.81
N VAL A 347 18.76 -12.49 19.99
CA VAL A 347 18.20 -11.13 19.84
C VAL A 347 18.13 -10.65 18.38
N ILE A 348 19.16 -10.91 17.59
CA ILE A 348 19.23 -10.49 16.18
C ILE A 348 18.79 -11.63 15.25
N GLU A 349 17.56 -12.02 15.39
CA GLU A 349 16.86 -13.00 14.55
C GLU A 349 15.44 -12.51 14.21
N SER A 350 14.83 -13.08 13.20
CA SER A 350 13.47 -12.72 12.80
C SER A 350 12.67 -13.94 12.38
N THR A 351 11.43 -14.01 12.87
CA THR A 351 10.41 -14.93 12.38
C THR A 351 9.55 -14.26 11.33
N ILE A 352 8.77 -15.07 10.60
CA ILE A 352 7.77 -14.60 9.64
C ILE A 352 6.55 -15.51 9.67
N PHE A 353 5.35 -14.93 9.55
CA PHE A 353 4.10 -15.65 9.44
C PHE A 353 3.08 -14.83 8.66
N TRP A 354 2.48 -15.41 7.63
CA TRP A 354 1.49 -14.74 6.81
C TRP A 354 0.10 -14.75 7.45
N PRO A 355 -0.65 -13.61 7.45
CA PRO A 355 -0.19 -12.26 7.07
C PRO A 355 0.38 -11.45 8.24
N ASP A 356 0.41 -11.98 9.47
CA ASP A 356 0.45 -11.24 10.73
C ASP A 356 1.84 -10.83 11.20
N LEU A 357 2.89 -11.57 10.81
CA LEU A 357 4.28 -11.27 11.20
C LEU A 357 5.13 -11.08 9.96
N ASP A 358 5.71 -9.91 9.82
CA ASP A 358 6.55 -9.54 8.67
C ASP A 358 7.99 -9.26 9.09
N PHE A 359 8.86 -9.24 8.10
CA PHE A 359 10.18 -8.64 8.18
C PHE A 359 10.26 -7.50 7.16
N LYS A 360 10.57 -6.29 7.66
CA LYS A 360 10.71 -5.10 6.84
C LYS A 360 11.99 -4.38 7.14
N PHE A 361 12.70 -3.96 6.10
CA PHE A 361 13.82 -3.03 6.21
C PHE A 361 13.68 -1.90 5.20
N ARG A 362 14.23 -0.75 5.51
CA ARG A 362 14.27 0.40 4.61
C ARG A 362 15.68 0.61 4.09
N ASN A 363 15.77 0.84 2.81
CA ASN A 363 17.00 1.34 2.20
C ASN A 363 17.12 2.84 2.50
N ASN A 364 17.75 3.16 3.61
CA ASN A 364 18.01 4.53 4.09
C ASN A 364 19.29 5.14 3.50
N THR A 365 19.75 4.64 2.36
CA THR A 365 20.95 5.11 1.67
C THR A 365 20.59 5.84 0.36
N GLU A 366 21.56 6.51 -0.23
CA GLU A 366 21.43 7.15 -1.55
C GLU A 366 21.68 6.17 -2.71
N HIS A 367 22.04 4.93 -2.41
CA HIS A 367 22.37 3.89 -3.38
C HIS A 367 21.30 2.81 -3.40
N GLY A 368 21.17 2.10 -4.53
CA GLY A 368 20.36 0.89 -4.59
C GLY A 368 20.94 -0.22 -3.71
N VAL A 369 20.06 -1.11 -3.28
CA VAL A 369 20.42 -2.33 -2.53
C VAL A 369 19.94 -3.54 -3.34
N LEU A 370 20.86 -4.44 -3.72
CA LEU A 370 20.55 -5.72 -4.35
C LEU A 370 20.63 -6.82 -3.29
N ILE A 371 19.59 -7.64 -3.21
CA ILE A 371 19.56 -8.86 -2.43
C ILE A 371 19.99 -10.02 -3.34
N ASP A 372 21.09 -10.66 -3.01
CA ASP A 372 21.64 -11.80 -3.75
C ASP A 372 21.62 -13.02 -2.83
N THR A 373 21.09 -14.12 -3.30
CA THR A 373 20.94 -15.33 -2.51
C THR A 373 21.71 -16.50 -3.13
N SER A 374 22.25 -17.35 -2.28
CA SER A 374 22.86 -18.60 -2.73
C SER A 374 22.65 -19.68 -1.68
N TYR A 375 22.63 -20.94 -2.11
CA TYR A 375 22.42 -22.06 -1.22
C TYR A 375 23.31 -23.26 -1.59
N THR A 376 23.57 -24.08 -0.59
CA THR A 376 24.21 -25.40 -0.75
C THR A 376 23.26 -26.49 -0.28
N SER A 377 23.72 -27.72 -0.22
CA SER A 377 22.93 -28.82 0.34
C SER A 377 22.55 -28.64 1.82
N ASN A 378 23.23 -27.73 2.55
CA ASN A 378 23.06 -27.58 4.01
C ASN A 378 23.14 -26.12 4.50
N SER A 379 23.07 -25.14 3.61
CA SER A 379 23.14 -23.72 4.00
C SER A 379 22.40 -22.83 3.05
N ILE A 380 21.95 -21.69 3.58
CA ILE A 380 21.43 -20.54 2.84
C ILE A 380 22.28 -19.32 3.18
N THR A 381 22.66 -18.58 2.16
CA THR A 381 23.44 -17.34 2.28
C THR A 381 22.67 -16.22 1.62
N VAL A 382 22.59 -15.07 2.29
CA VAL A 382 22.11 -13.81 1.73
C VAL A 382 23.27 -12.82 1.73
N SER A 383 23.50 -12.17 0.61
CA SER A 383 24.48 -11.09 0.44
C SER A 383 23.76 -9.82 0.03
N ILE A 384 24.13 -8.71 0.65
CA ILE A 384 23.66 -7.39 0.29
C ILE A 384 24.74 -6.69 -0.53
N TRP A 385 24.35 -6.25 -1.73
CA TRP A 385 25.22 -5.51 -2.64
C TRP A 385 24.73 -4.07 -2.75
N SER A 386 25.63 -3.12 -2.62
CA SER A 386 25.38 -1.67 -2.67
C SER A 386 26.71 -0.92 -2.81
N THR A 387 26.75 0.34 -2.37
CA THR A 387 27.99 1.07 -2.06
C THR A 387 28.18 1.06 -0.54
N LYS A 388 29.38 0.73 -0.09
CA LYS A 388 29.71 0.66 1.33
C LYS A 388 29.73 2.06 1.96
N ILE A 389 28.98 2.23 3.04
CA ILE A 389 28.88 3.49 3.79
C ILE A 389 29.63 3.43 5.10
N TRP A 390 29.65 2.25 5.74
CA TRP A 390 30.22 2.00 7.05
C TRP A 390 31.53 1.23 6.93
N ASP A 391 32.54 1.58 7.69
CA ASP A 391 33.78 0.77 7.79
C ASP A 391 33.44 -0.62 8.32
N SER A 392 32.57 -0.67 9.33
CA SER A 392 32.03 -1.92 9.86
C SER A 392 30.72 -1.71 10.63
N VAL A 393 29.87 -2.71 10.60
CA VAL A 393 28.73 -2.86 11.50
C VAL A 393 28.94 -4.14 12.30
N LYS A 394 28.96 -4.06 13.64
CA LYS A 394 29.24 -5.18 14.55
C LYS A 394 28.16 -5.29 15.60
N THR A 395 28.04 -6.47 16.21
CA THR A 395 27.15 -6.73 17.34
C THR A 395 27.97 -6.90 18.62
N GLU A 396 27.55 -6.21 19.68
CA GLU A 396 28.01 -6.40 21.05
C GLU A 396 26.85 -6.89 21.91
N TYR A 397 27.08 -7.95 22.68
CA TYR A 397 26.04 -8.55 23.53
C TYR A 397 26.26 -8.26 25.00
N THR A 398 25.18 -8.10 25.75
CA THR A 398 25.23 -8.18 27.21
C THR A 398 25.26 -9.65 27.66
N PRO A 399 25.70 -9.94 28.90
CA PRO A 399 25.43 -11.22 29.51
C PRO A 399 23.93 -11.56 29.54
N ARG A 400 23.59 -12.84 29.45
CA ARG A 400 22.22 -13.33 29.64
C ARG A 400 21.77 -13.10 31.07
N ARG A 401 20.52 -12.67 31.26
CA ARG A 401 19.90 -12.42 32.56
C ARG A 401 18.50 -13.01 32.62
N ASN A 402 17.90 -13.07 33.80
CA ASN A 402 16.54 -13.60 34.01
C ASN A 402 16.39 -15.02 33.44
N ILE A 403 17.34 -15.88 33.76
CA ILE A 403 17.36 -17.29 33.31
C ILE A 403 16.15 -18.02 33.88
N THR A 404 15.40 -18.70 33.01
CA THR A 404 14.27 -19.58 33.39
C THR A 404 14.52 -21.00 32.88
N GLN A 405 14.16 -21.99 33.71
CA GLN A 405 14.34 -23.39 33.33
C GLN A 405 13.15 -23.93 32.55
N PRO A 406 13.37 -24.88 31.64
CA PRO A 406 12.30 -25.54 30.91
C PRO A 406 11.50 -26.45 31.84
N ARG A 407 10.17 -26.45 31.70
CA ARG A 407 9.27 -27.44 32.31
C ARG A 407 9.09 -28.63 31.39
N THR A 408 8.85 -29.81 31.91
CA THR A 408 8.43 -30.97 31.11
C THR A 408 6.92 -30.90 30.86
N VAL A 409 6.52 -31.19 29.62
CA VAL A 409 5.12 -31.26 29.16
C VAL A 409 4.95 -32.57 28.40
N TYR A 410 4.00 -33.38 28.84
CA TYR A 410 3.63 -34.61 28.17
C TYR A 410 2.52 -34.32 27.16
N LEU A 411 2.70 -34.82 25.94
CA LEU A 411 1.77 -34.64 24.83
C LEU A 411 1.18 -35.97 24.41
N GLU A 412 -0.06 -35.97 23.95
CA GLU A 412 -0.67 -37.14 23.35
C GLU A 412 0.20 -37.72 22.22
N PRO A 413 0.50 -39.01 22.24
CA PRO A 413 1.28 -39.64 21.17
C PRO A 413 0.51 -39.65 19.86
N GLY A 414 1.18 -39.38 18.77
CA GLY A 414 0.57 -39.38 17.45
C GLY A 414 1.47 -38.73 16.37
N PRO A 415 1.04 -38.76 15.11
CA PRO A 415 1.86 -38.28 14.00
C PRO A 415 2.12 -36.77 14.03
N THR A 416 1.36 -36.01 14.82
CA THR A 416 1.54 -34.58 15.00
C THR A 416 2.38 -34.20 16.24
N CYS A 417 2.73 -35.21 17.08
CA CYS A 417 3.57 -34.95 18.24
C CYS A 417 5.04 -34.87 17.82
N ILE A 418 5.64 -33.70 18.05
CA ILE A 418 7.07 -33.46 17.79
C ILE A 418 7.75 -33.28 19.16
N PRO A 419 8.61 -34.22 19.61
CA PRO A 419 9.32 -34.10 20.86
C PRO A 419 10.37 -32.99 20.80
N ALA A 420 10.62 -32.32 21.92
CA ALA A 420 11.66 -31.30 22.08
C ALA A 420 12.42 -31.49 23.38
N SER A 421 13.72 -31.25 23.37
CA SER A 421 14.57 -31.40 24.58
C SER A 421 14.38 -30.24 25.56
N GLY A 422 13.73 -29.17 25.14
CA GLY A 422 13.61 -27.93 25.87
C GLY A 422 14.88 -27.08 25.89
N SER A 423 14.72 -25.79 26.10
CA SER A 423 15.84 -24.87 26.26
C SER A 423 15.54 -23.80 27.32
N GLN A 424 16.60 -23.23 27.93
CA GLN A 424 16.45 -22.17 28.92
C GLN A 424 15.91 -20.91 28.27
N GLY A 425 15.01 -20.24 28.97
CA GLY A 425 14.64 -18.85 28.66
C GLY A 425 15.63 -17.86 29.29
N PHE A 426 15.76 -16.71 28.69
CA PHE A 426 16.62 -15.62 29.17
C PHE A 426 16.26 -14.29 28.56
N THR A 427 16.75 -13.21 29.14
CA THR A 427 16.73 -11.88 28.54
C THR A 427 18.15 -11.50 28.13
N GLN A 428 18.31 -10.91 26.95
CA GLN A 428 19.60 -10.42 26.48
C GLN A 428 19.42 -9.15 25.65
N ASP A 429 20.42 -8.27 25.69
CA ASP A 429 20.50 -7.12 24.81
C ASP A 429 21.62 -7.31 23.80
N ALA A 430 21.41 -6.82 22.59
CA ALA A 430 22.38 -6.72 21.51
C ALA A 430 22.52 -5.25 21.11
N PHE A 431 23.74 -4.77 20.93
CA PHE A 431 24.02 -3.43 20.43
C PHE A 431 24.61 -3.53 19.03
N ARG A 432 23.94 -2.95 18.06
CA ARG A 432 24.46 -2.77 16.71
C ARG A 432 25.34 -1.54 16.67
N VAL A 433 26.63 -1.72 16.44
CA VAL A 433 27.66 -0.70 16.55
C VAL A 433 28.18 -0.36 15.15
N PHE A 434 28.02 0.90 14.74
CA PHE A 434 28.44 1.40 13.44
C PHE A 434 29.75 2.17 13.56
N LYS A 435 30.72 1.83 12.72
CA LYS A 435 31.97 2.57 12.61
C LYS A 435 32.07 3.25 11.25
N LYS A 436 32.53 4.50 11.27
CA LYS A 436 32.87 5.28 10.09
C LYS A 436 34.11 6.13 10.39
N ASP A 437 35.06 6.18 9.46
CA ASP A 437 36.35 6.88 9.62
C ASP A 437 37.10 6.46 10.92
N GLY A 438 37.06 5.14 11.17
CA GLY A 438 37.70 4.53 12.35
C GLY A 438 36.98 4.77 13.69
N LYS A 439 35.92 5.57 13.74
CA LYS A 439 35.21 5.95 14.97
C LYS A 439 33.83 5.29 15.04
N VAL A 440 33.38 5.03 16.27
CA VAL A 440 31.97 4.62 16.51
C VAL A 440 31.10 5.86 16.37
N VAL A 441 30.19 5.83 15.40
CA VAL A 441 29.31 6.97 15.08
C VAL A 441 27.86 6.74 15.48
N LYS A 442 27.45 5.46 15.66
CA LYS A 442 26.07 5.11 16.03
C LYS A 442 26.03 3.80 16.79
N ARG A 443 25.13 3.69 17.75
CA ARG A 443 24.78 2.45 18.45
C ARG A 443 23.25 2.33 18.51
N GLU A 444 22.74 1.17 18.15
CA GLU A 444 21.31 0.82 18.26
C GLU A 444 21.17 -0.34 19.22
N LYS A 445 20.19 -0.26 20.12
CA LYS A 445 19.92 -1.31 21.11
C LYS A 445 18.74 -2.13 20.68
N PHE A 446 18.91 -3.45 20.68
CA PHE A 446 17.88 -4.47 20.57
C PHE A 446 17.79 -5.23 21.87
N SER A 447 16.60 -5.56 22.33
CA SER A 447 16.39 -6.28 23.59
C SER A 447 15.30 -7.31 23.40
N TRP A 448 15.55 -8.53 23.81
CA TRP A 448 14.54 -9.58 23.72
C TRP A 448 14.55 -10.50 24.95
N ARG A 449 13.35 -10.99 25.30
CA ARG A 449 13.15 -11.99 26.34
C ARG A 449 12.66 -13.28 25.69
N TYR A 450 13.48 -14.31 25.75
CA TYR A 450 13.09 -15.65 25.35
C TYR A 450 12.41 -16.36 26.52
N SER A 451 11.27 -16.98 26.24
CA SER A 451 10.64 -17.93 27.14
C SER A 451 11.46 -19.23 27.20
N ALA A 452 11.42 -19.96 28.30
CA ALA A 452 11.97 -21.31 28.30
C ALA A 452 11.12 -22.21 27.41
N GLU A 453 11.75 -22.87 26.44
CA GLU A 453 11.09 -23.89 25.63
C GLU A 453 10.78 -25.11 26.49
N PRO A 454 9.54 -25.58 26.60
CA PRO A 454 9.25 -26.79 27.33
C PRO A 454 9.94 -28.00 26.76
N ARG A 455 10.32 -28.96 27.63
CA ARG A 455 10.69 -30.29 27.17
C ARG A 455 9.40 -31.06 26.84
N PHE A 456 9.16 -31.30 25.56
CA PHE A 456 7.99 -32.03 25.09
C PHE A 456 8.30 -33.52 24.98
N ILE A 457 7.50 -34.35 25.63
CA ILE A 457 7.58 -35.80 25.59
C ILE A 457 6.27 -36.32 24.99
N CYS A 458 6.36 -37.15 23.96
CA CYS A 458 5.19 -37.80 23.35
C CYS A 458 4.89 -39.09 24.16
N GLY A 459 3.90 -39.04 25.01
CA GLY A 459 3.50 -40.16 25.89
C GLY A 459 2.84 -39.69 27.19
N PRO A 460 2.28 -40.62 27.96
CA PRO A 460 1.68 -40.27 29.24
C PRO A 460 2.72 -39.79 30.26
N GLU A 461 2.28 -39.02 31.21
CA GLU A 461 3.09 -38.64 32.36
C GLU A 461 3.40 -39.93 33.20
N PRO A 462 4.65 -40.15 33.61
CA PRO A 462 4.96 -41.26 34.51
C PRO A 462 4.18 -41.15 35.80
N SER A 463 3.57 -42.25 36.21
CA SER A 463 2.83 -42.37 37.49
C SER A 463 3.72 -42.23 38.71
#